data_1bf375289441439260878852195c7016
#
_entry.id   1bf375289441439260878852195c7016
#
_cell.length_a   1.000
_cell.length_b   1.000
_cell.length_c   1.000
_cell.angle_alpha   90.00
_cell.angle_beta   90.00
_cell.angle_gamma   90.00
#
_symmetry.space_group_name_H-M   'P 1'
#
loop_
_entity.id
_entity.type
_entity.pdbx_description
1 polymer ?
#
loop_
_entity_poly.entity_id
_entity_poly.type
_entity_poly.pdbx_seq_one_letter_code
_entity_poly.pdbx_strand_id
1 'polypeptide(L)'
;MSIEMILGKIDEQMRAGIYPGASLALYRDGQWLDFYFGLVDPSRKEGTRPGLVYDLASVSKVVGVGTVAAFLLHSSSLELDQPLRHYYPAFHDNQVTVRQLLTHTSGLDPYIPHRNELNAQELKAALNH
;
A
#
# COMPACT_ATOMS: atom_id res chain seq x y z
N MET A 1 -12.12 19.03 9.51
CA MET A 1 -12.17 17.88 10.45
C MET A 1 -11.24 18.22 11.62
N SER A 2 -11.73 18.16 12.86
CA SER A 2 -10.90 18.47 14.03
C SER A 2 -10.05 17.24 14.45
N ILE A 3 -8.97 17.49 15.19
CA ILE A 3 -8.13 16.41 15.73
C ILE A 3 -8.96 15.50 16.65
N GLU A 4 -9.82 16.08 17.47
CA GLU A 4 -10.70 15.34 18.40
C GLU A 4 -11.61 14.35 17.66
N MET A 5 -12.12 14.73 16.49
CA MET A 5 -12.93 13.81 15.66
C MET A 5 -12.13 12.63 15.16
N ILE A 6 -10.86 12.85 14.76
CA ILE A 6 -9.96 11.76 14.29
C ILE A 6 -9.66 10.83 15.47
N LEU A 7 -9.25 11.37 16.61
CA LEU A 7 -8.93 10.59 17.80
C LEU A 7 -10.15 9.79 18.31
N GLY A 8 -11.32 10.43 18.33
CA GLY A 8 -12.58 9.77 18.69
C GLY A 8 -12.94 8.61 17.76
N LYS A 9 -12.67 8.75 16.45
CA LYS A 9 -12.91 7.66 15.48
C LYS A 9 -11.98 6.49 15.69
N ILE A 10 -10.72 6.74 16.01
CA ILE A 10 -9.74 5.68 16.34
C ILE A 10 -10.20 4.90 17.57
N ASP A 11 -10.60 5.61 18.64
CA ASP A 11 -11.10 4.99 19.87
C ASP A 11 -12.36 4.15 19.64
N GLU A 12 -13.31 4.64 18.86
CA GLU A 12 -14.51 3.90 18.44
C GLU A 12 -14.17 2.60 17.74
N GLN A 13 -13.26 2.63 16.78
CA GLN A 13 -12.86 1.45 16.00
C GLN A 13 -12.09 0.43 16.86
N MET A 14 -11.26 0.90 17.79
CA MET A 14 -10.58 0.01 18.74
C MET A 14 -11.57 -0.67 19.69
N ARG A 15 -12.57 0.07 20.21
CA ARG A 15 -13.65 -0.52 21.04
C ARG A 15 -14.50 -1.53 20.26
N ALA A 16 -14.67 -1.31 18.96
CA ALA A 16 -15.35 -2.26 18.07
C ALA A 16 -14.49 -3.49 17.72
N GLY A 17 -13.23 -3.56 18.20
CA GLY A 17 -12.33 -4.70 17.96
C GLY A 17 -11.78 -4.78 16.54
N ILE A 18 -11.81 -3.69 15.77
CA ILE A 18 -11.33 -3.67 14.37
C ILE A 18 -9.80 -3.83 14.33
N TYR A 19 -9.11 -3.19 15.28
CA TYR A 19 -7.66 -3.35 15.50
C TYR A 19 -7.32 -3.11 16.98
N PRO A 20 -6.24 -3.74 17.49
CA PRO A 20 -5.90 -3.68 18.92
C PRO A 20 -5.21 -2.38 19.32
N GLY A 21 -4.57 -1.68 18.38
CA GLY A 21 -3.85 -0.45 18.61
C GLY A 21 -3.49 0.27 17.33
N ALA A 22 -3.08 1.53 17.46
CA ALA A 22 -2.72 2.39 16.35
C ALA A 22 -1.64 3.39 16.72
N SER A 23 -0.84 3.80 15.75
CA SER A 23 0.02 4.98 15.80
C SER A 23 -0.44 5.98 14.75
N LEU A 24 -0.59 7.24 15.14
CA LEU A 24 -1.02 8.32 14.28
C LEU A 24 0.00 9.46 14.36
N ALA A 25 0.46 9.94 13.21
CA ALA A 25 1.23 11.15 13.08
C ALA A 25 0.44 12.18 12.26
N LEU A 26 0.29 13.37 12.77
CA LEU A 26 -0.36 14.49 12.10
C LEU A 26 0.62 15.64 11.96
N TYR A 27 0.64 16.25 10.77
CA TYR A 27 1.37 17.50 10.56
C TYR A 27 0.37 18.64 10.45
N ARG A 28 0.48 19.63 11.35
CA ARG A 28 -0.40 20.77 11.36
C ARG A 28 0.34 22.00 11.84
N ASP A 29 0.12 23.11 11.17
CA ASP A 29 0.66 24.43 11.54
C ASP A 29 2.19 24.42 11.79
N GLY A 30 2.92 23.66 10.95
CA GLY A 30 4.38 23.54 11.06
C GLY A 30 4.87 22.53 12.10
N GLN A 31 3.99 21.81 12.78
CA GLN A 31 4.34 20.88 13.85
C GLN A 31 3.85 19.47 13.59
N TRP A 32 4.62 18.48 14.04
CA TRP A 32 4.21 17.09 14.12
C TRP A 32 3.55 16.80 15.46
N LEU A 33 2.45 16.08 15.43
CA LEU A 33 1.71 15.58 16.59
C LEU A 33 1.61 14.06 16.48
N ASP A 34 2.19 13.35 17.44
CA ASP A 34 2.22 11.90 17.46
C ASP A 34 1.29 11.36 18.55
N PHE A 35 0.52 10.35 18.22
CA PHE A 35 -0.43 9.68 19.11
C PHE A 35 -0.24 8.17 19.04
N TYR A 36 -0.35 7.51 20.18
CA TYR A 36 -0.19 6.07 20.33
C TYR A 36 -1.36 5.51 21.12
N PHE A 37 -2.05 4.52 20.57
CA PHE A 37 -3.29 3.99 21.14
C PHE A 37 -3.21 2.47 21.28
N GLY A 38 -3.77 1.94 22.39
CA GLY A 38 -4.00 0.52 22.57
C GLY A 38 -2.75 -0.34 22.64
N LEU A 39 -2.85 -1.54 22.11
CA LEU A 39 -1.84 -2.60 22.26
C LEU A 39 -1.24 -2.97 20.90
N VAL A 40 0.06 -3.27 20.89
CA VAL A 40 0.76 -3.87 19.74
C VAL A 40 0.26 -5.30 19.52
N ASP A 41 0.16 -6.04 20.61
CA ASP A 41 -0.27 -7.44 20.65
C ASP A 41 -1.12 -7.65 21.91
N PRO A 42 -2.41 -7.94 21.75
CA PRO A 42 -3.30 -8.18 22.87
C PRO A 42 -2.84 -9.31 23.79
N SER A 43 -2.16 -10.33 23.25
CA SER A 43 -1.67 -11.48 23.99
C SER A 43 -0.52 -11.12 24.95
N ARG A 44 0.29 -10.12 24.59
CA ARG A 44 1.46 -9.67 25.34
C ARG A 44 1.16 -8.49 26.27
N LYS A 45 0.00 -7.85 26.13
CA LYS A 45 -0.36 -6.62 26.85
C LYS A 45 0.66 -5.48 26.66
N GLU A 46 1.37 -5.50 25.53
CA GLU A 46 2.35 -4.48 25.19
C GLU A 46 1.65 -3.28 24.54
N GLY A 47 1.82 -2.09 25.11
CA GLY A 47 1.26 -0.85 24.57
C GLY A 47 1.96 -0.35 23.33
N THR A 48 1.23 0.34 22.46
CA THR A 48 1.82 1.06 21.32
C THR A 48 2.71 2.19 21.83
N ARG A 49 3.83 2.44 21.15
CA ARG A 49 4.85 3.40 21.58
C ARG A 49 5.67 3.90 20.38
N PRO A 50 6.43 4.99 20.55
CA PRO A 50 7.40 5.41 19.53
C PRO A 50 8.39 4.30 19.17
N GLY A 51 8.83 4.29 17.91
CA GLY A 51 9.84 3.35 17.41
C GLY A 51 9.34 1.95 17.09
N LEU A 52 8.02 1.69 17.13
CA LEU A 52 7.46 0.45 16.62
C LEU A 52 7.62 0.37 15.11
N VAL A 53 8.00 -0.81 14.64
CA VAL A 53 8.08 -1.12 13.21
C VAL A 53 6.77 -1.77 12.78
N TYR A 54 6.14 -1.20 11.77
CA TYR A 54 4.92 -1.69 11.16
C TYR A 54 5.20 -2.28 9.79
N ASP A 55 4.51 -3.37 9.45
CA ASP A 55 4.42 -3.81 8.06
C ASP A 55 3.65 -2.75 7.26
N LEU A 56 4.27 -2.24 6.21
CA LEU A 56 3.67 -1.23 5.34
C LEU A 56 2.54 -1.79 4.48
N ALA A 57 2.45 -3.11 4.33
CA ALA A 57 1.47 -3.75 3.48
C ALA A 57 1.33 -3.02 2.11
N SER A 58 0.13 -2.62 1.71
CA SER A 58 -0.09 -1.92 0.43
C SER A 58 0.48 -0.50 0.35
N VAL A 59 0.88 0.12 1.45
CA VAL A 59 1.62 1.39 1.42
C VAL A 59 2.94 1.24 0.67
N SER A 60 3.51 0.02 0.62
CA SER A 60 4.68 -0.32 -0.20
C SER A 60 4.49 0.00 -1.68
N LYS A 61 3.26 -0.02 -2.21
CA LYS A 61 2.97 0.35 -3.60
C LYS A 61 3.28 1.83 -3.85
N VAL A 62 3.03 2.68 -2.89
CA VAL A 62 3.30 4.13 -3.01
C VAL A 62 4.74 4.44 -2.65
N VAL A 63 5.20 4.04 -1.47
CA VAL A 63 6.53 4.37 -0.97
C VAL A 63 7.64 3.65 -1.75
N GLY A 64 7.43 2.37 -2.11
CA GLY A 64 8.40 1.58 -2.90
C GLY A 64 8.20 1.78 -4.39
N VAL A 65 7.16 1.16 -4.94
CA VAL A 65 6.95 1.11 -6.41
C VAL A 65 6.74 2.50 -7.00
N GLY A 66 5.90 3.35 -6.37
CA GLY A 66 5.64 4.71 -6.85
C GLY A 66 6.91 5.58 -6.85
N THR A 67 7.75 5.48 -5.84
CA THR A 67 9.03 6.20 -5.77
C THR A 67 9.99 5.75 -6.87
N VAL A 68 10.15 4.43 -7.06
CA VAL A 68 10.99 3.89 -8.15
C VAL A 68 10.46 4.33 -9.52
N ALA A 69 9.14 4.25 -9.73
CA ALA A 69 8.53 4.72 -10.97
C ALA A 69 8.82 6.21 -11.23
N ALA A 70 8.75 7.07 -10.19
CA ALA A 70 9.07 8.49 -10.30
C ALA A 70 10.53 8.72 -10.74
N PHE A 71 11.49 7.98 -10.19
CA PHE A 71 12.89 8.05 -10.63
C PHE A 71 13.07 7.59 -12.08
N LEU A 72 12.42 6.50 -12.49
CA LEU A 72 12.50 5.99 -13.85
C LEU A 72 11.85 6.94 -14.86
N LEU A 73 10.75 7.60 -14.50
CA LEU A 73 10.12 8.66 -15.30
C LEU A 73 11.04 9.88 -15.43
N HIS A 74 11.67 10.29 -14.33
CA HIS A 74 12.60 11.41 -14.34
C HIS A 74 13.83 11.14 -15.23
N SER A 75 14.33 9.91 -15.26
CA SER A 75 15.46 9.48 -16.10
C SER A 75 15.05 9.13 -17.54
N SER A 76 13.79 9.29 -17.93
CA SER A 76 13.25 8.86 -19.20
C SER A 76 13.43 7.36 -19.53
N SER A 77 13.61 6.56 -18.48
CA SER A 77 13.70 5.09 -18.59
C SER A 77 12.33 4.40 -18.52
N LEU A 78 11.29 5.16 -18.18
CA LEU A 78 9.91 4.74 -18.13
C LEU A 78 9.04 5.86 -18.72
N GLU A 79 8.04 5.51 -19.53
CA GLU A 79 7.09 6.44 -20.10
C GLU A 79 5.66 6.05 -19.67
N LEU A 80 4.87 7.03 -19.23
CA LEU A 80 3.54 6.77 -18.67
C LEU A 80 2.57 6.14 -19.67
N ASP A 81 2.62 6.59 -20.92
CA ASP A 81 1.64 6.20 -21.95
C ASP A 81 2.12 5.03 -22.81
N GLN A 82 3.30 4.50 -22.53
CA GLN A 82 3.75 3.25 -23.13
C GLN A 82 2.95 2.05 -22.59
N PRO A 83 2.57 1.10 -23.45
CA PRO A 83 2.00 -0.15 -23.01
C PRO A 83 2.95 -0.90 -22.06
N LEU A 84 2.40 -1.54 -21.03
CA LEU A 84 3.17 -2.36 -20.10
C LEU A 84 4.01 -3.40 -20.84
N ARG A 85 3.47 -3.97 -21.92
CA ARG A 85 4.15 -4.97 -22.77
C ARG A 85 5.48 -4.48 -23.35
N HIS A 86 5.67 -3.17 -23.51
CA HIS A 86 6.95 -2.62 -23.96
C HIS A 86 8.08 -2.95 -22.95
N TYR A 87 7.79 -2.89 -21.65
CA TYR A 87 8.73 -3.16 -20.57
C TYR A 87 8.68 -4.62 -20.09
N TYR A 88 7.53 -5.25 -20.24
CA TYR A 88 7.29 -6.64 -19.86
C TYR A 88 6.64 -7.41 -21.03
N PRO A 89 7.45 -7.92 -21.99
CA PRO A 89 6.93 -8.54 -23.24
C PRO A 89 6.05 -9.76 -23.04
N ALA A 90 6.17 -10.44 -21.90
CA ALA A 90 5.33 -11.60 -21.56
C ALA A 90 3.89 -11.22 -21.20
N PHE A 91 3.61 -9.95 -20.92
CA PHE A 91 2.25 -9.50 -20.61
C PHE A 91 1.38 -9.50 -21.88
N HIS A 92 0.22 -10.15 -21.81
CA HIS A 92 -0.61 -10.44 -22.99
C HIS A 92 -1.33 -9.20 -23.55
N ASP A 93 -1.79 -8.30 -22.67
CA ASP A 93 -2.56 -7.13 -23.06
C ASP A 93 -1.63 -5.99 -23.49
N ASN A 94 -1.83 -5.50 -24.71
CA ASN A 94 -1.06 -4.40 -25.29
C ASN A 94 -1.72 -3.01 -25.09
N GLN A 95 -2.88 -2.95 -24.44
CA GLN A 95 -3.60 -1.70 -24.19
C GLN A 95 -3.35 -1.15 -22.78
N VAL A 96 -2.98 -2.01 -21.84
CA VAL A 96 -2.66 -1.58 -20.47
C VAL A 96 -1.37 -0.79 -20.46
N THR A 97 -1.45 0.47 -20.03
CA THR A 97 -0.31 1.40 -19.96
C THR A 97 0.26 1.49 -18.54
N VAL A 98 1.49 1.99 -18.44
CA VAL A 98 2.13 2.30 -17.15
C VAL A 98 1.29 3.29 -16.34
N ARG A 99 0.71 4.30 -17.01
CA ARG A 99 -0.19 5.27 -16.37
C ARG A 99 -1.36 4.60 -15.69
N GLN A 100 -2.04 3.70 -16.39
CA GLN A 100 -3.21 3.01 -15.85
C GLN A 100 -2.87 2.14 -14.63
N LEU A 101 -1.70 1.50 -14.62
CA LEU A 101 -1.23 0.77 -13.45
C LEU A 101 -0.96 1.68 -12.26
N LEU A 102 -0.24 2.79 -12.48
CA LEU A 102 0.11 3.74 -11.41
C LEU A 102 -1.11 4.48 -10.84
N THR A 103 -2.18 4.64 -11.64
CA THR A 103 -3.42 5.31 -11.22
C THR A 103 -4.53 4.34 -10.82
N HIS A 104 -4.27 3.03 -10.83
CA HIS A 104 -5.27 1.98 -10.55
C HIS A 104 -6.50 2.02 -11.47
N THR A 105 -6.30 2.32 -12.75
CA THR A 105 -7.37 2.42 -13.77
C THR A 105 -7.20 1.40 -14.91
N SER A 106 -6.35 0.40 -14.72
CA SER A 106 -6.04 -0.59 -15.76
C SER A 106 -7.18 -1.58 -16.06
N GLY A 107 -8.14 -1.73 -15.14
CA GLY A 107 -9.21 -2.73 -15.28
C GLY A 107 -8.78 -4.17 -15.01
N LEU A 108 -7.52 -4.39 -14.62
CA LEU A 108 -7.03 -5.72 -14.25
C LEU A 108 -7.66 -6.19 -12.94
N ASP A 109 -7.89 -7.49 -12.84
CA ASP A 109 -8.35 -8.09 -11.60
C ASP A 109 -7.36 -7.83 -10.46
N PRO A 110 -7.85 -7.48 -9.25
CA PRO A 110 -7.00 -7.12 -8.12
C PRO A 110 -6.25 -8.31 -7.53
N TYR A 111 -6.68 -9.53 -7.85
CA TYR A 111 -6.11 -10.76 -7.32
C TYR A 111 -6.04 -11.86 -8.36
N ILE A 112 -4.93 -12.58 -8.39
CA ILE A 112 -4.82 -13.85 -9.11
C ILE A 112 -5.68 -14.88 -8.35
N PRO A 113 -6.65 -15.55 -9.02
CA PRO A 113 -7.41 -16.63 -8.42
C PRO A 113 -6.49 -17.70 -7.83
N HIS A 114 -6.84 -18.25 -6.67
CA HIS A 114 -6.10 -19.32 -6.00
C HIS A 114 -4.61 -19.04 -5.72
N ARG A 115 -4.19 -17.75 -5.69
CA ARG A 115 -2.79 -17.33 -5.57
C ARG A 115 -2.01 -17.99 -4.40
N ASN A 116 -2.70 -18.36 -3.32
CA ASN A 116 -2.09 -18.98 -2.14
C ASN A 116 -1.78 -20.48 -2.35
N GLU A 117 -2.30 -21.08 -3.42
CA GLU A 117 -2.12 -22.48 -3.80
C GLU A 117 -1.08 -22.63 -4.91
N LEU A 118 -0.72 -21.52 -5.58
CA LEU A 118 0.20 -21.49 -6.71
C LEU A 118 1.65 -21.38 -6.24
N ASN A 119 2.54 -22.11 -6.92
CA ASN A 119 3.98 -21.92 -6.76
C ASN A 119 4.48 -20.68 -7.56
N ALA A 120 5.74 -20.31 -7.40
CA ALA A 120 6.31 -19.11 -8.02
C ALA A 120 6.23 -19.09 -9.56
N GLN A 121 6.37 -20.25 -10.21
CA GLN A 121 6.26 -20.37 -11.67
C GLN A 121 4.83 -20.20 -12.15
N GLU A 122 3.89 -20.82 -11.44
CA GLU A 122 2.46 -20.72 -11.73
C GLU A 122 1.94 -19.30 -11.51
N LEU A 123 2.39 -18.63 -10.43
CA LEU A 123 2.07 -17.21 -10.19
C LEU A 123 2.59 -16.33 -11.32
N LYS A 124 3.83 -16.57 -11.77
CA LYS A 124 4.41 -15.81 -12.89
C LYS A 124 3.67 -16.07 -14.20
N ALA A 125 3.24 -17.30 -14.44
CA ALA A 125 2.42 -17.63 -15.61
C ALA A 125 1.05 -16.96 -15.55
N ALA A 126 0.39 -16.99 -14.38
CA ALA A 126 -0.92 -16.36 -14.17
C ALA A 126 -0.90 -14.83 -14.32
N LEU A 127 0.24 -14.17 -14.06
CA LEU A 127 0.42 -12.74 -14.33
C LEU A 127 0.44 -12.40 -15.82
N ASN A 128 0.66 -13.39 -16.69
CA ASN A 128 0.78 -13.21 -18.14
C ASN A 128 -0.54 -13.49 -18.89
N HIS A 129 -1.59 -13.87 -18.17
CA HIS A 129 -2.93 -14.16 -18.67
C HIS A 129 -3.94 -13.19 -18.10
#